data_0e37da29b1440878153389eb3a7fae4f
#
_entry.id   0e37da29b1440878153389eb3a7fae4f
#
_cell.length_a   1.000
_cell.length_b   1.000
_cell.length_c   1.000
_cell.angle_alpha   90.00
_cell.angle_beta   90.00
_cell.angle_gamma   90.00
#
_symmetry.space_group_name_H-M   'P 1'
#
loop_
_entity.id
_entity.type
_entity.pdbx_description
1 polymer ?
#
loop_
_entity_poly.entity_id
_entity_poly.type
_entity_poly.pdbx_seq_one_letter_code
_entity_poly.pdbx_strand_id
1 'polypeptide(L)'
;MNEFKLNCETSGVRLDKFISDANIDLSRSAAVNLIENGAVLVNDTVVSKKYKLSQGDIVVVNVPDPTPYEVKAENIPLDIVYEDECLLVVNKPKGMVVHPAAGNYDGTLVNALLYHCGDSLSGINGVLRPGIVHRIDKDTSGLLIVAKNDFAHRSLAEQIKEHSFTREYESIVFGNLKNDEGTVDAPIGRNPKDRKKMCVIEKNSKNAVTHYSVITRYKGYTHIKCKLETGRTHQIRVHMAYIGHPVSGDKVYGVKNEKVDFEGQCLHARKIGFIHPKTNEYIEFTSELPDYFKKYLKKLENISSH
;
A
#
# COMPACT_ATOMS: atom_id res chain seq x y z
N MET A 1 22.78 -10.05 18.70
CA MET A 1 23.62 -8.99 18.12
C MET A 1 24.65 -9.65 17.23
N ASN A 2 24.61 -9.46 15.94
CA ASN A 2 25.54 -10.06 15.00
C ASN A 2 26.66 -9.06 14.69
N GLU A 3 27.92 -9.46 14.94
CA GLU A 3 29.10 -8.67 14.63
C GLU A 3 29.74 -9.18 13.34
N PHE A 4 29.97 -8.29 12.39
CA PHE A 4 30.72 -8.59 11.16
C PHE A 4 32.01 -7.79 11.13
N LYS A 5 33.13 -8.47 10.87
CA LYS A 5 34.45 -7.87 10.73
C LYS A 5 34.90 -7.97 9.28
N LEU A 6 35.04 -6.85 8.62
CA LEU A 6 35.32 -6.74 7.19
C LEU A 6 36.67 -6.05 6.97
N ASN A 7 37.52 -6.62 6.12
CA ASN A 7 38.81 -6.02 5.75
C ASN A 7 38.67 -5.28 4.44
N CYS A 8 39.17 -4.04 4.37
CA CYS A 8 39.12 -3.24 3.16
C CYS A 8 40.36 -3.54 2.30
N GLU A 9 40.14 -4.12 1.12
CA GLU A 9 41.23 -4.45 0.18
C GLU A 9 41.55 -3.33 -0.79
N THR A 10 40.69 -2.30 -0.93
CA THR A 10 40.79 -1.25 -1.93
C THR A 10 40.58 0.13 -1.33
N SER A 11 41.51 1.05 -1.53
CA SER A 11 41.40 2.43 -1.05
C SER A 11 40.37 3.27 -1.83
N GLY A 12 39.77 4.29 -1.16
CA GLY A 12 38.92 5.29 -1.78
C GLY A 12 37.44 4.92 -1.85
N VAL A 13 37.06 3.71 -1.44
CA VAL A 13 35.66 3.28 -1.39
C VAL A 13 34.94 3.94 -0.20
N ARG A 14 33.73 4.43 -0.40
CA ARG A 14 32.93 5.02 0.69
C ARG A 14 32.42 3.93 1.62
N LEU A 15 32.47 4.19 2.91
CA LEU A 15 32.05 3.26 3.95
C LEU A 15 30.63 2.71 3.74
N ASP A 16 29.64 3.58 3.43
CA ASP A 16 28.25 3.18 3.19
C ASP A 16 28.09 2.22 2.00
N LYS A 17 28.91 2.40 0.96
CA LYS A 17 28.95 1.52 -0.20
C LYS A 17 29.67 0.21 0.11
N PHE A 18 30.81 0.28 0.77
CA PHE A 18 31.61 -0.89 1.14
C PHE A 18 30.78 -1.92 1.96
N ILE A 19 30.06 -1.44 2.97
CA ILE A 19 29.18 -2.29 3.80
C ILE A 19 28.05 -2.91 2.97
N SER A 20 27.42 -2.12 2.08
CA SER A 20 26.31 -2.65 1.26
C SER A 20 26.76 -3.69 0.23
N ASP A 21 28.02 -3.64 -0.21
CA ASP A 21 28.60 -4.55 -1.20
C ASP A 21 29.21 -5.81 -0.56
N ALA A 22 29.30 -5.86 0.77
CA ALA A 22 30.01 -6.91 1.53
C ALA A 22 29.22 -8.25 1.72
N ASN A 23 28.10 -8.46 1.02
CA ASN A 23 27.26 -9.68 1.11
C ASN A 23 26.79 -10.08 2.53
N ILE A 24 26.59 -9.11 3.42
CA ILE A 24 26.10 -9.31 4.78
C ILE A 24 24.60 -8.98 4.92
N ASP A 25 23.83 -9.11 3.85
CA ASP A 25 22.38 -8.84 3.76
C ASP A 25 21.93 -7.44 4.24
N LEU A 26 22.80 -6.44 4.13
CA LEU A 26 22.50 -5.06 4.48
C LEU A 26 22.30 -4.19 3.23
N SER A 27 21.14 -3.57 3.12
CA SER A 27 20.93 -2.52 2.12
C SER A 27 21.79 -1.28 2.45
N ARG A 28 22.11 -0.48 1.44
CA ARG A 28 22.86 0.77 1.65
C ARG A 28 22.18 1.73 2.65
N SER A 29 20.85 1.75 2.69
CA SER A 29 20.09 2.54 3.66
C SER A 29 20.25 2.02 5.08
N ALA A 30 20.28 0.70 5.26
CA ALA A 30 20.55 0.08 6.55
C ALA A 30 21.97 0.36 7.01
N ALA A 31 22.95 0.24 6.11
CA ALA A 31 24.35 0.58 6.40
C ALA A 31 24.50 2.05 6.87
N VAL A 32 23.84 2.99 6.17
CA VAL A 32 23.82 4.41 6.59
C VAL A 32 23.24 4.58 7.99
N ASN A 33 22.12 3.94 8.31
CA ASN A 33 21.52 4.03 9.63
C ASN A 33 22.43 3.46 10.73
N LEU A 34 23.08 2.32 10.48
CA LEU A 34 24.04 1.73 11.43
C LEU A 34 25.23 2.66 11.69
N ILE A 35 25.77 3.28 10.64
CA ILE A 35 26.87 4.26 10.76
C ILE A 35 26.44 5.48 11.58
N GLU A 36 25.26 6.06 11.29
CA GLU A 36 24.75 7.25 11.98
C GLU A 36 24.42 6.97 13.46
N ASN A 37 24.07 5.72 13.80
CA ASN A 37 23.83 5.29 15.17
C ASN A 37 25.09 4.80 15.92
N GLY A 38 26.28 4.95 15.30
CA GLY A 38 27.55 4.56 15.93
C GLY A 38 27.79 3.04 16.02
N ALA A 39 26.98 2.24 15.32
CA ALA A 39 27.08 0.78 15.29
C ALA A 39 28.14 0.26 14.29
N VAL A 40 28.85 1.15 13.63
CA VAL A 40 29.96 0.84 12.69
C VAL A 40 31.21 1.55 13.15
N LEU A 41 32.29 0.78 13.27
CA LEU A 41 33.61 1.29 13.61
C LEU A 41 34.60 1.02 12.47
N VAL A 42 35.49 1.96 12.22
CA VAL A 42 36.65 1.76 11.34
C VAL A 42 37.90 1.93 12.19
N ASN A 43 38.70 0.87 12.29
CA ASN A 43 39.87 0.82 13.19
C ASN A 43 39.50 1.30 14.61
N ASP A 44 38.40 0.71 15.17
CA ASP A 44 37.83 1.00 16.49
C ASP A 44 37.33 2.44 16.69
N THR A 45 37.15 3.22 15.61
CA THR A 45 36.69 4.61 15.67
C THR A 45 35.38 4.80 14.91
N VAL A 46 34.45 5.57 15.50
CA VAL A 46 33.20 5.98 14.80
C VAL A 46 33.54 7.03 13.75
N VAL A 47 33.12 6.80 12.50
CA VAL A 47 33.38 7.69 11.38
C VAL A 47 32.07 8.03 10.62
N SER A 48 32.11 9.05 9.78
CA SER A 48 30.93 9.44 9.00
C SER A 48 30.65 8.48 7.84
N LYS A 49 29.38 8.40 7.37
CA LYS A 49 28.99 7.58 6.21
C LYS A 49 29.72 7.90 4.91
N LYS A 50 30.29 9.09 4.79
CA LYS A 50 31.07 9.55 3.64
C LYS A 50 32.58 9.24 3.77
N TYR A 51 33.00 8.65 4.87
CA TYR A 51 34.38 8.26 5.11
C TYR A 51 34.87 7.38 3.95
N LYS A 52 36.06 7.67 3.44
CA LYS A 52 36.70 6.89 2.40
C LYS A 52 37.71 5.95 3.03
N LEU A 53 37.47 4.68 2.89
CA LEU A 53 38.33 3.62 3.43
C LEU A 53 39.69 3.61 2.74
N SER A 54 40.73 3.26 3.49
CA SER A 54 42.07 2.94 3.02
C SER A 54 42.28 1.42 2.96
N GLN A 55 43.16 0.96 2.10
CA GLN A 55 43.56 -0.45 2.08
C GLN A 55 44.11 -0.86 3.47
N GLY A 56 43.64 -1.95 4.02
CA GLY A 56 43.99 -2.44 5.34
C GLY A 56 43.06 -1.97 6.47
N ASP A 57 42.14 -1.04 6.20
CA ASP A 57 41.14 -0.67 7.24
C ASP A 57 40.28 -1.85 7.63
N ILE A 58 40.06 -1.97 8.94
CA ILE A 58 39.17 -2.96 9.52
C ILE A 58 37.83 -2.29 9.87
N VAL A 59 36.75 -2.77 9.24
CA VAL A 59 35.39 -2.27 9.48
C VAL A 59 34.65 -3.27 10.34
N VAL A 60 34.24 -2.89 11.54
CA VAL A 60 33.39 -3.68 12.43
C VAL A 60 31.95 -3.16 12.31
N VAL A 61 31.03 -4.04 11.91
CA VAL A 61 29.62 -3.72 11.76
C VAL A 61 28.81 -4.50 12.80
N ASN A 62 28.28 -3.80 13.80
CA ASN A 62 27.42 -4.37 14.82
C ASN A 62 25.96 -4.26 14.37
N VAL A 63 25.38 -5.37 13.93
CA VAL A 63 23.96 -5.43 13.54
C VAL A 63 23.14 -5.82 14.77
N PRO A 64 22.32 -4.92 15.32
CA PRO A 64 21.43 -5.29 16.41
C PRO A 64 20.45 -6.34 15.92
N ASP A 65 20.11 -7.30 16.80
CA ASP A 65 19.04 -8.22 16.50
C ASP A 65 17.77 -7.40 16.17
N PRO A 66 17.00 -7.79 15.16
CA PRO A 66 15.74 -7.14 14.90
C PRO A 66 14.92 -7.20 16.20
N THR A 67 14.70 -6.08 16.85
CA THR A 67 13.66 -6.01 17.88
C THR A 67 12.36 -6.37 17.18
N PRO A 68 11.70 -7.48 17.58
CA PRO A 68 10.40 -7.80 17.00
C PRO A 68 9.52 -6.61 17.27
N TYR A 69 9.10 -5.90 16.22
CA TYR A 69 8.10 -4.84 16.37
C TYR A 69 6.79 -5.55 16.74
N GLU A 70 6.43 -5.48 18.00
CA GLU A 70 5.17 -5.97 18.50
C GLU A 70 4.07 -4.95 18.14
N VAL A 71 3.18 -5.37 17.26
CA VAL A 71 2.03 -4.54 16.89
C VAL A 71 1.06 -4.56 18.07
N LYS A 72 0.84 -3.40 18.67
CA LYS A 72 -0.05 -3.27 19.85
C LYS A 72 -1.51 -3.25 19.42
N ALA A 73 -2.36 -3.92 20.19
CA ALA A 73 -3.81 -3.79 20.08
C ALA A 73 -4.25 -2.38 20.53
N GLU A 74 -5.05 -1.72 19.71
CA GLU A 74 -5.58 -0.37 20.01
C GLU A 74 -7.10 -0.33 19.87
N ASN A 75 -7.77 0.27 20.86
CA ASN A 75 -9.23 0.45 20.84
C ASN A 75 -9.63 1.56 19.85
N ILE A 76 -9.57 1.22 18.57
CA ILE A 76 -10.00 2.09 17.46
C ILE A 76 -11.33 1.56 16.94
N PRO A 77 -12.40 2.36 16.87
CA PRO A 77 -13.70 1.93 16.34
C PRO A 77 -13.58 1.44 14.90
N LEU A 78 -14.19 0.28 14.60
CA LEU A 78 -14.28 -0.30 13.28
C LEU A 78 -15.72 -0.25 12.78
N ASP A 79 -15.91 0.15 11.52
CA ASP A 79 -17.18 0.00 10.80
C ASP A 79 -17.23 -1.40 10.19
N ILE A 80 -17.83 -2.35 10.93
CA ILE A 80 -17.91 -3.77 10.57
C ILE A 80 -19.19 -3.99 9.78
N VAL A 81 -19.04 -4.37 8.51
CA VAL A 81 -20.15 -4.65 7.58
C VAL A 81 -20.64 -6.09 7.73
N TYR A 82 -19.72 -7.01 8.00
CA TYR A 82 -20.02 -8.43 8.21
C TYR A 82 -18.95 -9.08 9.08
N GLU A 83 -19.33 -10.02 9.91
CA GLU A 83 -18.40 -10.82 10.70
C GLU A 83 -18.99 -12.20 10.99
N ASP A 84 -18.15 -13.23 10.89
CA ASP A 84 -18.41 -14.57 11.36
C ASP A 84 -17.16 -15.21 12.01
N GLU A 85 -17.14 -16.54 12.11
CA GLU A 85 -15.99 -17.27 12.67
C GLU A 85 -14.78 -17.35 11.72
N CYS A 86 -14.97 -17.14 10.41
CA CYS A 86 -13.95 -17.27 9.38
C CYS A 86 -13.33 -15.94 8.98
N LEU A 87 -14.14 -14.92 8.87
CA LEU A 87 -13.74 -13.65 8.28
C LEU A 87 -14.52 -12.46 8.81
N LEU A 88 -14.04 -11.28 8.49
CA LEU A 88 -14.64 -10.01 8.83
C LEU A 88 -14.50 -9.09 7.59
N VAL A 89 -15.56 -8.35 7.26
CA VAL A 89 -15.55 -7.29 6.23
C VAL A 89 -15.69 -5.96 6.93
N VAL A 90 -14.68 -5.08 6.74
CA VAL A 90 -14.67 -3.74 7.33
C VAL A 90 -14.79 -2.68 6.24
N ASN A 91 -15.49 -1.61 6.55
CA ASN A 91 -15.49 -0.38 5.76
C ASN A 91 -14.42 0.57 6.32
N LYS A 92 -13.20 0.49 5.78
CA LYS A 92 -12.06 1.26 6.25
C LYS A 92 -12.26 2.75 5.99
N PRO A 93 -12.09 3.63 6.99
CA PRO A 93 -12.13 5.07 6.77
C PRO A 93 -10.94 5.54 5.94
N LYS A 94 -11.10 6.68 5.27
CA LYS A 94 -10.02 7.43 4.63
C LYS A 94 -9.00 7.89 5.68
N GLY A 95 -7.72 7.92 5.32
CA GLY A 95 -6.63 8.33 6.22
C GLY A 95 -6.04 7.21 7.08
N MET A 96 -6.71 6.06 7.21
CA MET A 96 -6.22 4.92 7.98
C MET A 96 -5.30 4.03 7.13
N VAL A 97 -4.10 3.73 7.63
CA VAL A 97 -3.18 2.74 7.04
C VAL A 97 -3.65 1.33 7.40
N VAL A 98 -3.53 0.38 6.47
CA VAL A 98 -3.99 -1.01 6.72
C VAL A 98 -3.11 -1.73 7.73
N HIS A 99 -1.79 -1.65 7.61
CA HIS A 99 -0.84 -2.34 8.50
C HIS A 99 0.37 -1.47 8.79
N PRO A 100 1.06 -1.69 9.92
CA PRO A 100 2.23 -0.93 10.29
C PRO A 100 3.30 -0.91 9.19
N ALA A 101 3.86 0.26 8.97
CA ALA A 101 4.93 0.50 8.01
C ALA A 101 5.77 1.71 8.48
N ALA A 102 6.95 1.91 7.90
CA ALA A 102 7.82 3.03 8.22
C ALA A 102 7.06 4.38 8.18
N GLY A 103 7.03 5.09 9.31
CA GLY A 103 6.32 6.34 9.51
C GLY A 103 4.83 6.23 9.90
N ASN A 104 4.29 5.00 10.04
CA ASN A 104 2.94 4.74 10.53
C ASN A 104 2.95 3.41 11.27
N TYR A 105 3.41 3.40 12.51
CA TYR A 105 3.53 2.19 13.31
C TYR A 105 2.27 1.88 14.11
N ASP A 106 1.55 2.90 14.54
CA ASP A 106 0.36 2.85 15.37
C ASP A 106 -0.85 3.42 14.62
N GLY A 107 -2.06 3.27 15.15
CA GLY A 107 -3.30 3.78 14.55
C GLY A 107 -3.68 3.10 13.24
N THR A 108 -3.20 1.91 12.96
CA THR A 108 -3.50 1.18 11.72
C THR A 108 -4.74 0.28 11.88
N LEU A 109 -5.28 -0.18 10.76
CA LEU A 109 -6.37 -1.16 10.78
C LEU A 109 -5.96 -2.44 11.55
N VAL A 110 -4.71 -2.89 11.42
CA VAL A 110 -4.21 -4.06 12.15
C VAL A 110 -4.22 -3.82 13.66
N ASN A 111 -3.84 -2.63 14.15
CA ASN A 111 -3.94 -2.32 15.59
C ASN A 111 -5.38 -2.43 16.10
N ALA A 112 -6.35 -1.92 15.33
CA ALA A 112 -7.78 -2.02 15.65
C ALA A 112 -8.30 -3.47 15.59
N LEU A 113 -7.88 -4.25 14.59
CA LEU A 113 -8.25 -5.66 14.43
C LEU A 113 -7.70 -6.53 15.56
N LEU A 114 -6.48 -6.29 16.01
CA LEU A 114 -5.90 -6.99 17.17
C LEU A 114 -6.71 -6.73 18.45
N TYR A 115 -7.22 -5.51 18.62
CA TYR A 115 -8.08 -5.20 19.76
C TYR A 115 -9.46 -5.88 19.65
N HIS A 116 -10.07 -5.84 18.45
CA HIS A 116 -11.40 -6.37 18.20
C HIS A 116 -11.43 -7.91 18.21
N CYS A 117 -10.49 -8.55 17.51
CA CYS A 117 -10.49 -10.01 17.30
C CYS A 117 -9.67 -10.78 18.35
N GLY A 118 -8.78 -10.10 19.09
CA GLY A 118 -7.84 -10.77 19.99
C GLY A 118 -6.99 -11.81 19.23
N ASP A 119 -6.97 -13.03 19.74
CA ASP A 119 -6.21 -14.15 19.15
C ASP A 119 -6.88 -14.76 17.89
N SER A 120 -8.06 -14.28 17.50
CA SER A 120 -8.81 -14.81 16.36
C SER A 120 -8.42 -14.11 15.04
N LEU A 121 -7.13 -14.03 14.72
CA LEU A 121 -6.64 -13.55 13.43
C LEU A 121 -5.66 -14.56 12.82
N SER A 122 -5.75 -14.74 11.48
CA SER A 122 -4.78 -15.59 10.80
C SER A 122 -3.36 -15.05 10.94
N GLY A 123 -2.43 -15.92 11.33
CA GLY A 123 -1.01 -15.61 11.47
C GLY A 123 -0.17 -15.76 10.21
N ILE A 124 -0.74 -16.17 9.07
CA ILE A 124 0.01 -16.53 7.84
C ILE A 124 0.96 -15.44 7.37
N ASN A 125 0.57 -14.16 7.44
CA ASN A 125 1.40 -13.03 7.03
C ASN A 125 2.26 -12.46 8.16
N GLY A 126 2.42 -13.21 9.26
CA GLY A 126 3.24 -12.85 10.40
C GLY A 126 2.67 -11.72 11.25
N VAL A 127 3.42 -11.33 12.27
CA VAL A 127 3.00 -10.39 13.33
C VAL A 127 2.59 -9.01 12.80
N LEU A 128 3.15 -8.57 11.69
CA LEU A 128 2.87 -7.24 11.13
C LEU A 128 1.56 -7.15 10.32
N ARG A 129 0.99 -8.28 9.89
CA ARG A 129 -0.15 -8.33 8.96
C ARG A 129 -1.14 -9.46 9.28
N PRO A 130 -1.47 -9.72 10.54
CA PRO A 130 -2.39 -10.79 10.88
C PRO A 130 -3.72 -10.56 10.19
N GLY A 131 -4.27 -11.62 9.58
CA GLY A 131 -5.57 -11.60 8.88
C GLY A 131 -5.63 -10.83 7.55
N ILE A 132 -4.60 -10.09 7.16
CA ILE A 132 -4.63 -9.23 5.97
C ILE A 132 -4.36 -10.04 4.70
N VAL A 133 -5.40 -10.28 3.89
CA VAL A 133 -5.31 -10.98 2.59
C VAL A 133 -5.12 -10.02 1.40
N HIS A 134 -5.61 -8.79 1.52
CA HIS A 134 -5.39 -7.71 0.53
C HIS A 134 -5.35 -6.34 1.22
N ARG A 135 -5.08 -5.30 0.45
CA ARG A 135 -4.97 -3.94 1.00
C ARG A 135 -5.52 -2.89 0.05
N ILE A 136 -5.96 -1.77 0.63
CA ILE A 136 -6.23 -0.51 -0.06
C ILE A 136 -5.29 0.57 0.50
N ASP A 137 -5.12 1.67 -0.23
CA ASP A 137 -4.21 2.75 0.18
C ASP A 137 -4.71 3.50 1.42
N LYS A 138 -3.82 4.22 2.10
CA LYS A 138 -4.14 5.05 3.27
C LYS A 138 -5.38 5.93 3.03
N ASP A 139 -5.36 6.70 1.94
CA ASP A 139 -6.41 7.68 1.62
C ASP A 139 -7.51 7.11 0.71
N THR A 140 -7.54 5.79 0.49
CA THR A 140 -8.67 5.07 -0.10
C THR A 140 -9.56 4.56 1.00
N SER A 141 -10.85 4.88 0.96
CA SER A 141 -11.87 4.35 1.86
C SER A 141 -12.55 3.12 1.29
N GLY A 142 -13.33 2.40 2.09
CA GLY A 142 -14.21 1.34 1.65
C GLY A 142 -13.84 -0.06 2.08
N LEU A 143 -14.43 -1.04 1.44
CA LEU A 143 -14.46 -2.43 1.88
C LEU A 143 -13.12 -3.14 1.80
N LEU A 144 -12.79 -3.84 2.87
CA LEU A 144 -11.63 -4.69 2.99
C LEU A 144 -12.03 -5.96 3.76
N ILE A 145 -11.55 -7.13 3.29
CA ILE A 145 -11.78 -8.41 3.95
C ILE A 145 -10.57 -8.80 4.79
N VAL A 146 -10.84 -9.39 5.95
CA VAL A 146 -9.86 -9.86 6.93
C VAL A 146 -10.15 -11.31 7.28
N ALA A 147 -9.14 -12.16 7.28
CA ALA A 147 -9.25 -13.56 7.65
C ALA A 147 -9.05 -13.74 9.16
N LYS A 148 -10.00 -14.37 9.85
CA LYS A 148 -9.92 -14.65 11.29
C LYS A 148 -9.17 -15.94 11.61
N ASN A 149 -8.96 -16.81 10.63
CA ASN A 149 -8.18 -18.03 10.78
C ASN A 149 -7.40 -18.38 9.50
N ASP A 150 -6.46 -19.30 9.60
CA ASP A 150 -5.55 -19.70 8.52
C ASP A 150 -6.27 -20.43 7.37
N PHE A 151 -7.36 -21.14 7.65
CA PHE A 151 -8.17 -21.80 6.63
C PHE A 151 -8.82 -20.75 5.71
N ALA A 152 -9.49 -19.77 6.29
CA ALA A 152 -10.10 -18.67 5.54
C ALA A 152 -9.03 -17.85 4.79
N HIS A 153 -7.88 -17.61 5.40
CA HIS A 153 -6.78 -16.89 4.77
C HIS A 153 -6.31 -17.56 3.49
N ARG A 154 -6.04 -18.88 3.54
CA ARG A 154 -5.61 -19.64 2.36
C ARG A 154 -6.64 -19.62 1.26
N SER A 155 -7.90 -19.86 1.58
CA SER A 155 -9.01 -19.83 0.60
C SER A 155 -9.14 -18.46 -0.08
N LEU A 156 -9.18 -17.38 0.71
CA LEU A 156 -9.30 -16.02 0.17
C LEU A 156 -8.07 -15.60 -0.65
N ALA A 157 -6.87 -15.98 -0.20
CA ALA A 157 -5.63 -15.68 -0.93
C ALA A 157 -5.58 -16.40 -2.30
N GLU A 158 -6.08 -17.64 -2.39
CA GLU A 158 -6.16 -18.37 -3.66
C GLU A 158 -7.16 -17.72 -4.62
N GLN A 159 -8.34 -17.32 -4.13
CA GLN A 159 -9.33 -16.60 -4.94
C GLN A 159 -8.77 -15.28 -5.49
N ILE A 160 -7.99 -14.55 -4.68
CA ILE A 160 -7.30 -13.32 -5.12
C ILE A 160 -6.27 -13.62 -6.21
N LYS A 161 -5.53 -14.71 -6.09
CA LYS A 161 -4.51 -15.16 -7.04
C LYS A 161 -5.15 -15.61 -8.36
N GLU A 162 -6.28 -16.30 -8.30
CA GLU A 162 -7.06 -16.78 -9.47
C GLU A 162 -7.92 -15.68 -10.11
N HIS A 163 -7.89 -14.46 -9.56
CA HIS A 163 -8.70 -13.33 -10.03
C HIS A 163 -10.23 -13.54 -9.97
N SER A 164 -10.70 -14.51 -9.17
CA SER A 164 -12.12 -14.77 -8.94
C SER A 164 -12.78 -13.84 -7.92
N PHE A 165 -11.98 -13.00 -7.27
CA PHE A 165 -12.40 -12.06 -6.23
C PHE A 165 -12.94 -10.76 -6.85
N THR A 166 -14.20 -10.42 -6.61
CA THR A 166 -14.80 -9.19 -7.13
C THR A 166 -14.36 -7.99 -6.31
N ARG A 167 -13.81 -6.96 -6.98
CA ARG A 167 -13.43 -5.68 -6.39
C ARG A 167 -13.86 -4.55 -7.29
N GLU A 168 -14.88 -3.81 -6.88
CA GLU A 168 -15.33 -2.63 -7.58
C GLU A 168 -15.09 -1.38 -6.74
N TYR A 169 -14.66 -0.33 -7.41
CA TYR A 169 -14.37 0.96 -6.82
C TYR A 169 -15.16 2.05 -7.53
N GLU A 170 -15.48 3.10 -6.82
CA GLU A 170 -15.93 4.34 -7.42
C GLU A 170 -14.87 5.43 -7.25
N SER A 171 -14.71 6.26 -8.28
CA SER A 171 -13.70 7.31 -8.30
C SER A 171 -14.16 8.52 -9.11
N ILE A 172 -13.72 9.69 -8.71
CA ILE A 172 -13.83 10.89 -9.54
C ILE A 172 -12.45 11.15 -10.15
N VAL A 173 -12.39 11.24 -11.48
CA VAL A 173 -11.17 11.51 -12.23
C VAL A 173 -11.22 12.87 -12.89
N PHE A 174 -10.07 13.50 -13.07
CA PHE A 174 -9.92 14.78 -13.76
C PHE A 174 -10.12 14.61 -15.27
N GLY A 175 -10.82 15.58 -15.88
CA GLY A 175 -11.14 15.59 -17.30
C GLY A 175 -12.33 14.70 -17.67
N ASN A 176 -12.76 14.80 -18.92
CA ASN A 176 -13.88 14.04 -19.46
C ASN A 176 -13.37 12.86 -20.30
N LEU A 177 -13.61 11.65 -19.83
CA LEU A 177 -13.38 10.43 -20.61
C LEU A 177 -14.26 10.41 -21.86
N LYS A 178 -13.67 10.11 -23.02
CA LYS A 178 -14.40 10.08 -24.31
C LYS A 178 -15.33 8.88 -24.39
N ASN A 179 -14.84 7.71 -24.04
CA ASN A 179 -15.57 6.45 -24.10
C ASN A 179 -16.31 6.20 -22.78
N ASP A 180 -17.48 5.56 -22.86
CA ASP A 180 -18.30 5.21 -21.70
C ASP A 180 -17.68 4.09 -20.88
N GLU A 181 -16.86 3.26 -21.50
CA GLU A 181 -16.12 2.18 -20.86
C GLU A 181 -14.75 1.98 -21.50
N GLY A 182 -13.87 1.32 -20.80
CA GLY A 182 -12.55 0.97 -21.32
C GLY A 182 -11.75 0.08 -20.37
N THR A 183 -10.65 -0.43 -20.91
CA THR A 183 -9.71 -1.29 -20.17
C THR A 183 -8.32 -0.69 -20.27
N VAL A 184 -7.65 -0.57 -19.13
CA VAL A 184 -6.23 -0.25 -19.05
C VAL A 184 -5.49 -1.54 -18.69
N ASP A 185 -4.86 -2.14 -19.68
CA ASP A 185 -3.98 -3.31 -19.54
C ASP A 185 -2.53 -2.82 -19.72
N ALA A 186 -1.88 -2.51 -18.59
CA ALA A 186 -0.55 -1.93 -18.60
C ALA A 186 0.22 -2.33 -17.33
N PRO A 187 1.44 -2.91 -17.48
CA PRO A 187 2.17 -3.45 -16.34
C PRO A 187 2.66 -2.34 -15.40
N ILE A 188 2.56 -2.59 -14.09
CA ILE A 188 2.93 -1.63 -13.05
C ILE A 188 4.19 -2.09 -12.33
N GLY A 189 5.16 -1.20 -12.25
CA GLY A 189 6.40 -1.36 -11.50
C GLY A 189 6.72 -0.13 -10.66
N ARG A 190 7.80 -0.23 -9.87
CA ARG A 190 8.30 0.90 -9.08
C ARG A 190 8.98 1.92 -9.98
N ASN A 191 8.65 3.20 -9.79
CA ASN A 191 9.24 4.27 -10.59
C ASN A 191 10.78 4.33 -10.33
N PRO A 192 11.61 4.26 -11.37
CA PRO A 192 13.07 4.24 -11.23
C PRO A 192 13.66 5.57 -10.70
N LYS A 193 12.96 6.69 -10.94
CA LYS A 193 13.40 8.03 -10.51
C LYS A 193 12.88 8.41 -9.13
N ASP A 194 11.71 7.89 -8.74
CA ASP A 194 11.09 8.16 -7.43
C ASP A 194 10.54 6.85 -6.85
N ARG A 195 11.32 6.20 -6.01
CA ARG A 195 10.99 4.88 -5.42
C ARG A 195 9.75 4.89 -4.51
N LYS A 196 9.21 6.06 -4.16
CA LYS A 196 7.94 6.19 -3.43
C LYS A 196 6.72 6.05 -4.36
N LYS A 197 6.93 6.17 -5.68
CA LYS A 197 5.88 6.08 -6.69
C LYS A 197 5.90 4.75 -7.44
N MET A 198 4.74 4.40 -7.98
CA MET A 198 4.58 3.36 -8.99
C MET A 198 4.37 4.03 -10.35
N CYS A 199 4.62 3.30 -11.43
CA CYS A 199 4.36 3.77 -12.79
C CYS A 199 4.08 2.60 -13.72
N VAL A 200 3.50 2.87 -14.87
CA VAL A 200 3.47 1.92 -15.99
C VAL A 200 4.88 1.81 -16.56
N ILE A 201 5.41 0.60 -16.57
CA ILE A 201 6.77 0.29 -17.04
C ILE A 201 6.90 -1.21 -17.34
N GLU A 202 7.64 -1.55 -18.40
CA GLU A 202 7.84 -2.95 -18.85
C GLU A 202 8.81 -3.74 -17.93
N LYS A 203 9.93 -3.11 -17.54
CA LYS A 203 10.97 -3.80 -16.76
C LYS A 203 10.66 -3.79 -15.26
N ASN A 204 10.86 -4.94 -14.61
CA ASN A 204 10.65 -5.10 -13.16
C ASN A 204 9.23 -4.70 -12.71
N SER A 205 8.24 -5.07 -13.50
CA SER A 205 6.82 -4.80 -13.31
C SER A 205 6.02 -6.09 -13.16
N LYS A 206 4.74 -5.93 -12.87
CA LYS A 206 3.75 -7.02 -12.81
C LYS A 206 2.55 -6.63 -13.65
N ASN A 207 1.95 -7.58 -14.35
CA ASN A 207 0.72 -7.37 -15.10
C ASN A 207 -0.34 -6.72 -14.22
N ALA A 208 -1.04 -5.74 -14.79
CA ALA A 208 -2.09 -5.01 -14.11
C ALA A 208 -3.20 -4.65 -15.10
N VAL A 209 -4.44 -5.02 -14.76
CA VAL A 209 -5.63 -4.78 -15.59
C VAL A 209 -6.71 -4.10 -14.77
N THR A 210 -7.19 -2.96 -15.27
CA THR A 210 -8.27 -2.17 -14.69
C THR A 210 -9.31 -1.88 -15.75
N HIS A 211 -10.55 -2.31 -15.52
CA HIS A 211 -11.70 -1.92 -16.34
C HIS A 211 -12.36 -0.70 -15.70
N TYR A 212 -12.80 0.25 -16.52
CA TYR A 212 -13.59 1.37 -16.04
C TYR A 212 -14.88 1.52 -16.85
N SER A 213 -15.92 2.05 -16.21
CA SER A 213 -17.14 2.51 -16.85
C SER A 213 -17.55 3.86 -16.28
N VAL A 214 -18.02 4.74 -17.15
CA VAL A 214 -18.49 6.08 -16.79
C VAL A 214 -19.86 5.98 -16.12
N ILE A 215 -20.01 6.59 -14.97
CA ILE A 215 -21.29 6.77 -14.29
C ILE A 215 -21.88 8.11 -14.72
N THR A 216 -21.10 9.20 -14.61
CA THR A 216 -21.56 10.55 -14.95
C THR A 216 -20.37 11.42 -15.37
N ARG A 217 -20.57 12.27 -16.37
CA ARG A 217 -19.63 13.32 -16.78
C ARG A 217 -20.06 14.66 -16.23
N TYR A 218 -19.13 15.37 -15.61
CA TYR A 218 -19.28 16.74 -15.13
C TYR A 218 -18.38 17.69 -15.91
N LYS A 219 -18.52 19.00 -15.70
CA LYS A 219 -17.63 19.99 -16.31
C LYS A 219 -16.18 19.81 -15.81
N GLY A 220 -15.33 19.18 -16.64
CA GLY A 220 -13.92 18.91 -16.34
C GLY A 220 -13.64 17.71 -15.43
N TYR A 221 -14.62 16.88 -15.10
CA TYR A 221 -14.48 15.68 -14.30
C TYR A 221 -15.37 14.54 -14.77
N THR A 222 -15.00 13.32 -14.44
CA THR A 222 -15.81 12.12 -14.70
C THR A 222 -15.90 11.26 -13.44
N HIS A 223 -17.12 10.91 -13.04
CA HIS A 223 -17.40 9.88 -12.04
C HIS A 223 -17.38 8.52 -12.73
N ILE A 224 -16.55 7.62 -12.24
CA ILE A 224 -16.34 6.30 -12.84
C ILE A 224 -16.48 5.19 -11.81
N LYS A 225 -16.87 4.03 -12.30
CA LYS A 225 -16.71 2.75 -11.64
C LYS A 225 -15.46 2.05 -12.19
N CYS A 226 -14.64 1.46 -11.34
CA CYS A 226 -13.52 0.63 -11.73
C CYS A 226 -13.68 -0.80 -11.21
N LYS A 227 -13.45 -1.79 -12.07
CA LYS A 227 -13.38 -3.21 -11.71
C LYS A 227 -11.96 -3.70 -11.92
N LEU A 228 -11.40 -4.36 -10.90
CA LEU A 228 -10.02 -4.84 -10.92
C LEU A 228 -9.95 -6.35 -11.19
N GLU A 229 -9.12 -6.77 -12.16
CA GLU A 229 -8.65 -8.16 -12.24
C GLU A 229 -7.47 -8.36 -11.30
N THR A 230 -6.52 -7.46 -11.30
CA THR A 230 -5.32 -7.50 -10.47
C THR A 230 -5.37 -6.45 -9.35
N GLY A 231 -4.52 -6.57 -8.33
CA GLY A 231 -4.46 -5.64 -7.20
C GLY A 231 -3.04 -5.13 -6.92
N ARG A 232 -2.46 -4.35 -7.84
CA ARG A 232 -1.12 -3.78 -7.64
C ARG A 232 -1.19 -2.51 -6.81
N THR A 233 -0.09 -2.18 -6.15
CA THR A 233 0.02 -0.93 -5.37
C THR A 233 -0.33 0.27 -6.23
N HIS A 234 -1.25 1.11 -5.75
CA HIS A 234 -1.75 2.32 -6.43
C HIS A 234 -2.37 2.07 -7.81
N GLN A 235 -2.82 0.85 -8.14
CA GLN A 235 -3.16 0.44 -9.51
C GLN A 235 -4.14 1.39 -10.22
N ILE A 236 -5.32 1.65 -9.66
CA ILE A 236 -6.32 2.57 -10.28
C ILE A 236 -5.71 3.96 -10.46
N ARG A 237 -5.02 4.46 -9.46
CA ARG A 237 -4.38 5.79 -9.46
C ARG A 237 -3.35 5.94 -10.57
N VAL A 238 -2.50 4.92 -10.74
CA VAL A 238 -1.47 4.88 -11.80
C VAL A 238 -2.09 4.72 -13.17
N HIS A 239 -3.06 3.81 -13.34
CA HIS A 239 -3.71 3.56 -14.62
C HIS A 239 -4.52 4.77 -15.10
N MET A 240 -5.29 5.40 -14.22
CA MET A 240 -6.06 6.58 -14.62
C MET A 240 -5.14 7.77 -14.94
N ALA A 241 -4.05 7.95 -14.20
CA ALA A 241 -3.04 8.95 -14.55
C ALA A 241 -2.32 8.64 -15.88
N TYR A 242 -2.05 7.37 -16.16
CA TYR A 242 -1.42 6.92 -17.40
C TYR A 242 -2.23 7.24 -18.64
N ILE A 243 -3.57 7.11 -18.57
CA ILE A 243 -4.47 7.47 -19.67
C ILE A 243 -4.87 8.96 -19.69
N GLY A 244 -4.23 9.81 -18.86
CA GLY A 244 -4.44 11.26 -18.83
C GLY A 244 -5.61 11.73 -17.98
N HIS A 245 -6.23 10.85 -17.20
CA HIS A 245 -7.37 11.16 -16.34
C HIS A 245 -7.08 10.80 -14.86
N PRO A 246 -6.12 11.49 -14.20
CA PRO A 246 -5.72 11.15 -12.83
C PRO A 246 -6.89 11.29 -11.86
N VAL A 247 -6.83 10.50 -10.77
CA VAL A 247 -7.83 10.56 -9.71
C VAL A 247 -7.80 11.92 -9.03
N SER A 248 -8.97 12.55 -8.87
CA SER A 248 -9.12 13.85 -8.23
C SER A 248 -8.62 13.83 -6.78
N GLY A 249 -7.90 14.88 -6.38
CA GLY A 249 -7.31 15.03 -5.05
C GLY A 249 -6.08 14.16 -4.80
N ASP A 250 -5.60 13.39 -5.77
CA ASP A 250 -4.42 12.55 -5.62
C ASP A 250 -3.13 13.39 -5.56
N LYS A 251 -2.52 13.48 -4.37
CA LYS A 251 -1.30 14.28 -4.15
C LYS A 251 -0.04 13.70 -4.83
N VAL A 252 -0.10 12.45 -5.32
CA VAL A 252 1.05 11.74 -5.92
C VAL A 252 0.99 11.71 -7.44
N TYR A 253 -0.18 11.41 -7.99
CA TYR A 253 -0.41 11.22 -9.43
C TYR A 253 -1.39 12.23 -10.03
N GLY A 254 -2.06 13.03 -9.19
CA GLY A 254 -3.09 13.97 -9.57
C GLY A 254 -2.58 15.24 -10.24
N VAL A 255 -3.51 16.13 -10.56
CA VAL A 255 -3.23 17.45 -11.13
C VAL A 255 -2.62 18.35 -10.06
N LYS A 256 -1.53 19.04 -10.41
CA LYS A 256 -0.92 20.04 -9.50
C LYS A 256 -1.89 21.18 -9.24
N ASN A 257 -2.02 21.59 -7.98
CA ASN A 257 -2.86 22.71 -7.54
C ASN A 257 -4.37 22.52 -7.80
N GLU A 258 -4.83 21.27 -7.95
CA GLU A 258 -6.27 20.99 -7.96
C GLU A 258 -6.90 21.44 -6.63
N LYS A 259 -7.98 22.23 -6.73
CA LYS A 259 -8.70 22.74 -5.54
C LYS A 259 -9.84 21.79 -5.19
N VAL A 260 -9.60 20.92 -4.23
CA VAL A 260 -10.59 20.03 -3.64
C VAL A 260 -10.74 20.29 -2.14
N ASP A 261 -11.91 20.00 -1.59
CA ASP A 261 -12.25 20.27 -0.17
C ASP A 261 -12.03 19.03 0.71
N PHE A 262 -11.19 18.08 0.26
CA PHE A 262 -10.87 16.85 0.98
C PHE A 262 -9.39 16.50 0.78
N GLU A 263 -8.86 15.67 1.67
CA GLU A 263 -7.48 15.20 1.57
C GLU A 263 -7.37 13.87 0.83
N GLY A 264 -6.28 13.70 0.03
CA GLY A 264 -5.97 12.48 -0.70
C GLY A 264 -6.95 12.17 -1.84
N GLN A 265 -6.78 11.04 -2.50
CA GLN A 265 -7.53 10.63 -3.70
C GLN A 265 -9.02 10.41 -3.45
N CYS A 266 -9.86 10.84 -4.39
CA CYS A 266 -11.28 10.54 -4.42
C CYS A 266 -11.50 9.13 -4.99
N LEU A 267 -11.29 8.12 -4.14
CA LEU A 267 -11.35 6.70 -4.49
C LEU A 267 -11.95 5.90 -3.33
N HIS A 268 -12.94 5.09 -3.62
CA HIS A 268 -13.68 4.31 -2.64
C HIS A 268 -13.88 2.86 -3.09
N ALA A 269 -13.50 1.89 -2.27
CA ALA A 269 -13.73 0.46 -2.49
C ALA A 269 -15.21 0.14 -2.20
N ARG A 270 -16.04 0.23 -3.25
CA ARG A 270 -17.51 0.22 -3.18
C ARG A 270 -18.11 -1.15 -2.96
N LYS A 271 -17.52 -2.17 -3.63
CA LYS A 271 -18.05 -3.54 -3.60
C LYS A 271 -16.92 -4.54 -3.46
N ILE A 272 -17.17 -5.58 -2.67
CA ILE A 272 -16.32 -6.74 -2.53
C ILE A 272 -17.17 -8.00 -2.61
N GLY A 273 -16.73 -9.00 -3.39
CA GLY A 273 -17.44 -10.27 -3.56
C GLY A 273 -16.48 -11.45 -3.68
N PHE A 274 -16.82 -12.55 -3.06
CA PHE A 274 -15.97 -13.74 -2.98
C PHE A 274 -16.79 -14.99 -2.64
N ILE A 275 -16.18 -16.17 -2.84
CA ILE A 275 -16.73 -17.43 -2.34
C ILE A 275 -16.39 -17.55 -0.85
N HIS A 276 -17.38 -17.71 -0.02
CA HIS A 276 -17.19 -17.85 1.43
C HIS A 276 -16.42 -19.13 1.76
N PRO A 277 -15.31 -19.08 2.51
CA PRO A 277 -14.42 -20.23 2.72
C PRO A 277 -15.11 -21.47 3.30
N LYS A 278 -16.07 -21.29 4.19
CA LYS A 278 -16.76 -22.41 4.90
C LYS A 278 -18.00 -22.90 4.14
N THR A 279 -18.84 -21.98 3.64
CA THR A 279 -20.12 -22.36 3.01
C THR A 279 -19.97 -22.68 1.52
N ASN A 280 -18.89 -22.24 0.88
CA ASN A 280 -18.66 -22.29 -0.56
C ASN A 280 -19.73 -21.54 -1.38
N GLU A 281 -20.46 -20.63 -0.78
CA GLU A 281 -21.42 -19.76 -1.44
C GLU A 281 -20.79 -18.45 -1.84
N TYR A 282 -21.18 -17.89 -2.99
CA TYR A 282 -20.79 -16.53 -3.36
C TYR A 282 -21.54 -15.53 -2.51
N ILE A 283 -20.81 -14.65 -1.85
CA ILE A 283 -21.35 -13.54 -1.09
C ILE A 283 -20.72 -12.22 -1.54
N GLU A 284 -21.49 -11.14 -1.52
CA GLU A 284 -20.96 -9.82 -1.82
C GLU A 284 -21.50 -8.76 -0.86
N PHE A 285 -20.69 -7.73 -0.64
CA PHE A 285 -21.01 -6.59 0.20
C PHE A 285 -20.80 -5.30 -0.56
N THR A 286 -21.62 -4.32 -0.25
CA THR A 286 -21.48 -2.94 -0.76
C THR A 286 -21.44 -1.97 0.40
N SER A 287 -20.67 -0.88 0.27
CA SER A 287 -20.66 0.22 1.23
C SER A 287 -21.24 1.47 0.60
N GLU A 288 -21.81 2.36 1.40
CA GLU A 288 -22.22 3.67 0.93
C GLU A 288 -21.01 4.55 0.61
N LEU A 289 -21.15 5.45 -0.37
CA LEU A 289 -20.14 6.46 -0.62
C LEU A 289 -19.99 7.34 0.63
N PRO A 290 -18.75 7.63 1.06
CA PRO A 290 -18.51 8.47 2.23
C PRO A 290 -18.92 9.92 1.98
N ASP A 291 -19.19 10.66 3.05
CA ASP A 291 -19.73 12.03 2.98
C ASP A 291 -18.88 12.99 2.14
N TYR A 292 -17.56 12.89 2.23
CA TYR A 292 -16.68 13.74 1.41
C TYR A 292 -16.89 13.51 -0.08
N PHE A 293 -17.14 12.26 -0.48
CA PHE A 293 -17.37 11.87 -1.85
C PHE A 293 -18.74 12.37 -2.33
N LYS A 294 -19.80 12.14 -1.54
CA LYS A 294 -21.16 12.63 -1.82
C LYS A 294 -21.19 14.17 -1.93
N LYS A 295 -20.52 14.87 -1.01
CA LYS A 295 -20.40 16.35 -1.05
C LYS A 295 -19.69 16.82 -2.32
N TYR A 296 -18.64 16.12 -2.74
CA TYR A 296 -17.90 16.49 -3.93
C TYR A 296 -18.71 16.25 -5.21
N LEU A 297 -19.45 15.14 -5.33
CA LEU A 297 -20.39 14.89 -6.43
C LEU A 297 -21.42 16.04 -6.54
N LYS A 298 -22.06 16.40 -5.43
CA LYS A 298 -23.03 17.51 -5.39
C LYS A 298 -22.43 18.85 -5.83
N LYS A 299 -21.19 19.13 -5.46
CA LYS A 299 -20.46 20.31 -5.91
C LYS A 299 -20.25 20.30 -7.43
N LEU A 300 -19.86 19.15 -8.01
CA LEU A 300 -19.65 18.99 -9.44
C LEU A 300 -20.97 19.11 -10.24
N GLU A 301 -22.08 18.61 -9.71
CA GLU A 301 -23.42 18.79 -10.28
C GLU A 301 -23.76 20.30 -10.41
N ASN A 302 -23.58 21.05 -9.33
CA ASN A 302 -23.85 22.49 -9.32
C ASN A 302 -22.99 23.27 -10.33
N ILE A 303 -21.69 22.90 -10.46
CA ILE A 303 -20.79 23.55 -11.44
C ILE A 303 -21.17 23.22 -12.89
N SER A 304 -21.74 22.04 -13.12
CA SER A 304 -22.13 21.57 -14.46
C SER A 304 -23.49 22.10 -14.92
N SER A 305 -24.32 22.56 -13.99
CA SER A 305 -25.65 23.13 -14.26
C SER A 305 -25.59 24.61 -14.61
N HIS A 306 -24.42 25.22 -14.54
CA HIS A 306 -24.13 26.62 -14.91
C HIS A 306 -23.04 26.66 -15.99
#